data_520d45c9994d8400fa0befbf9f96a170
#
_entry.id   520d45c9994d8400fa0befbf9f96a170
#
_cell.length_a   1.000
_cell.length_b   1.000
_cell.length_c   1.000
_cell.angle_alpha   90.00
_cell.angle_beta   90.00
_cell.angle_gamma   90.00
#
_symmetry.space_group_name_H-M   'P 1'
#
loop_
_entity.id
_entity.type
_entity.pdbx_description
1 polymer ?
#
loop_
_entity_poly.entity_id
_entity_poly.type
_entity_poly.pdbx_seq_one_letter_code
_entity_poly.pdbx_strand_id
1 'polypeptide(L)'
;QGVHPQRVEAFGFTPWKQRSLKRFLAGSALRFRLPRGLPGPQAEAVAVWGRRARPRLLATARQRGLSLLQVEDGFLRSVGLGADLVDPISWVVDQRGMYYDATAASDLEQRLATGTWPEAQLARAEALRQQLVEQAITKYNLPGAGWQRPAGNRRVVLVVGQVESDASIRYGAPGVSTNLALLEAVRAAEPEAFLVYKPHPDVVAGLCRSGE
;
A
#
# COMPACT_ATOMS: atom_id res chain seq x y z
N GLN A 1 22.21 -1.17 7.05
CA GLN A 1 21.63 -0.54 8.26
C GLN A 1 21.42 0.93 7.92
N GLY A 2 20.17 1.29 7.57
CA GLY A 2 19.84 2.70 7.36
C GLY A 2 19.85 3.44 8.69
N VAL A 3 20.49 4.61 8.73
CA VAL A 3 20.44 5.50 9.89
C VAL A 3 18.99 5.95 10.03
N HIS A 4 18.32 5.52 11.09
CA HIS A 4 16.97 6.01 11.39
C HIS A 4 17.08 7.47 11.85
N PRO A 5 16.34 8.41 11.26
CA PRO A 5 16.35 9.79 11.70
C PRO A 5 15.92 9.88 13.16
N GLN A 6 16.68 10.63 13.96
CA GLN A 6 16.41 10.74 15.40
C GLN A 6 15.18 11.60 15.69
N ARG A 7 14.92 12.65 14.88
CA ARG A 7 13.81 13.58 15.06
C ARG A 7 12.90 13.63 13.84
N VAL A 8 11.75 13.00 13.96
CA VAL A 8 10.76 12.86 12.89
C VAL A 8 9.52 13.71 13.21
N GLU A 9 9.12 14.56 12.30
CA GLU A 9 7.85 15.28 12.37
C GLU A 9 6.82 14.66 11.43
N ALA A 10 5.70 14.21 11.98
CA ALA A 10 4.67 13.46 11.27
C ALA A 10 3.43 14.32 11.00
N PHE A 11 2.99 14.36 9.74
CA PHE A 11 1.91 15.22 9.25
C PHE A 11 0.73 14.40 8.74
N GLY A 12 -0.49 14.74 9.16
CA GLY A 12 -1.72 14.14 8.63
C GLY A 12 -2.02 12.72 9.16
N PHE A 13 -1.40 12.31 10.24
CA PHE A 13 -1.71 11.03 10.89
C PHE A 13 -2.90 11.19 11.85
N THR A 14 -3.92 10.34 11.67
CA THR A 14 -5.04 10.22 12.61
C THR A 14 -4.56 9.67 13.97
N PRO A 15 -5.27 9.91 15.08
CA PRO A 15 -4.82 9.48 16.41
C PRO A 15 -4.46 8.00 16.51
N TRP A 16 -5.21 7.11 15.88
CA TRP A 16 -4.90 5.68 15.89
C TRP A 16 -3.65 5.35 15.07
N LYS A 17 -3.43 6.00 13.91
CA LYS A 17 -2.21 5.88 13.11
C LYS A 17 -0.98 6.43 13.83
N GLN A 18 -1.16 7.45 14.67
CA GLN A 18 -0.07 7.96 15.52
C GLN A 18 0.45 6.91 16.49
N ARG A 19 -0.46 6.10 17.08
CA ARG A 19 -0.07 4.99 17.96
C ARG A 19 0.78 3.97 17.21
N SER A 20 0.35 3.57 16.03
CA SER A 20 1.10 2.63 15.18
C SER A 20 2.44 3.22 14.73
N LEU A 21 2.49 4.50 14.32
CA LEU A 21 3.74 5.15 13.90
C LEU A 21 4.78 5.17 15.03
N LYS A 22 4.37 5.41 16.28
CA LYS A 22 5.26 5.33 17.45
C LYS A 22 5.87 3.94 17.63
N ARG A 23 5.13 2.89 17.32
CA ARG A 23 5.62 1.49 17.38
C ARG A 23 6.60 1.19 16.25
N PHE A 24 6.28 1.59 15.01
CA PHE A 24 7.12 1.31 13.84
C PHE A 24 8.40 2.15 13.79
N LEU A 25 8.37 3.36 14.34
CA LEU A 25 9.55 4.23 14.46
C LEU A 25 10.04 4.31 15.91
N ALA A 26 9.98 3.21 16.64
CA ALA A 26 10.56 3.11 17.99
C ALA A 26 12.04 3.44 17.93
N GLY A 27 12.50 4.39 18.77
CA GLY A 27 13.88 4.91 18.74
C GLY A 27 14.02 6.30 18.09
N SER A 28 12.97 6.78 17.40
CA SER A 28 12.91 8.17 16.92
C SER A 28 12.07 9.06 17.83
N ALA A 29 12.49 10.29 18.05
CA ALA A 29 11.67 11.32 18.71
C ALA A 29 10.60 11.82 17.72
N LEU A 30 9.36 11.38 17.92
CA LEU A 30 8.24 11.71 17.05
C LEU A 30 7.48 12.93 17.55
N ARG A 31 7.24 13.89 16.66
CA ARG A 31 6.33 15.03 16.89
C ARG A 31 5.22 15.02 15.85
N PHE A 32 3.96 14.98 16.30
CA PHE A 32 2.80 15.06 15.42
C PHE A 32 2.42 16.50 15.17
N ARG A 33 2.23 16.84 13.91
CA ARG A 33 1.91 18.18 13.43
C ARG A 33 0.56 18.23 12.75
N LEU A 34 -0.06 19.39 12.74
CA LEU A 34 -1.27 19.61 11.94
C LEU A 34 -0.97 19.42 10.45
N PRO A 35 -1.92 18.96 9.64
CA PRO A 35 -1.71 18.69 8.20
C PRO A 35 -1.23 19.90 7.40
N ARG A 36 -1.50 21.13 7.89
CA ARG A 36 -1.11 22.40 7.25
C ARG A 36 0.19 22.99 7.78
N GLY A 37 0.79 22.37 8.80
CA GLY A 37 2.02 22.83 9.41
C GLY A 37 3.25 22.69 8.51
N LEU A 38 4.35 23.27 8.94
CA LEU A 38 5.68 23.09 8.37
C LEU A 38 6.62 22.48 9.40
N PRO A 39 7.70 21.82 8.96
CA PRO A 39 8.66 21.19 9.87
C PRO A 39 9.38 22.26 10.72
N GLY A 40 9.47 21.99 12.01
CA GLY A 40 10.22 22.80 12.95
C GLY A 40 11.74 22.76 12.67
N PRO A 41 12.52 23.69 13.25
CA PRO A 41 13.94 23.85 12.93
C PRO A 41 14.80 22.62 13.25
N GLN A 42 14.38 21.81 14.20
CA GLN A 42 15.11 20.61 14.64
C GLN A 42 14.69 19.33 13.93
N ALA A 43 13.74 19.36 12.98
CA ALA A 43 13.34 18.18 12.24
C ALA A 43 14.49 17.66 11.36
N GLU A 44 14.71 16.37 11.34
CA GLU A 44 15.64 15.64 10.47
C GLU A 44 14.89 14.88 9.38
N ALA A 45 13.66 14.50 9.66
CA ALA A 45 12.77 13.87 8.70
C ALA A 45 11.33 14.32 8.84
N VAL A 46 10.61 14.17 7.75
CA VAL A 46 9.17 14.41 7.64
C VAL A 46 8.47 13.10 7.29
N ALA A 47 7.55 12.65 8.13
CA ALA A 47 6.71 11.49 7.84
C ALA A 47 5.33 11.92 7.36
N VAL A 48 4.83 11.28 6.29
CA VAL A 48 3.50 11.53 5.71
C VAL A 48 2.82 10.23 5.34
N TRP A 49 1.50 10.21 5.36
CA TRP A 49 0.75 9.03 4.90
C TRP A 49 0.57 9.05 3.39
N GLY A 50 1.09 8.05 2.69
CA GLY A 50 1.02 7.93 1.24
C GLY A 50 1.46 9.20 0.52
N ARG A 51 0.67 9.64 -0.47
CA ARG A 51 0.88 10.89 -1.22
C ARG A 51 0.15 12.11 -0.64
N ARG A 52 -0.29 12.06 0.59
CA ARG A 52 -1.04 13.18 1.23
C ARG A 52 -0.19 14.38 1.60
N ALA A 53 1.11 14.36 1.30
CA ALA A 53 1.99 15.49 1.53
C ALA A 53 1.60 16.69 0.64
N ARG A 54 1.49 17.87 1.26
CA ARG A 54 1.22 19.11 0.52
C ARG A 54 2.45 19.59 -0.24
N PRO A 55 2.29 20.18 -1.42
CA PRO A 55 3.42 20.69 -2.21
C PRO A 55 4.37 21.60 -1.40
N ARG A 56 3.82 22.48 -0.56
CA ARG A 56 4.61 23.37 0.30
C ARG A 56 5.44 22.61 1.34
N LEU A 57 4.89 21.55 1.94
CA LEU A 57 5.62 20.70 2.87
C LEU A 57 6.78 19.99 2.18
N LEU A 58 6.52 19.41 0.99
CA LEU A 58 7.54 18.74 0.18
C LEU A 58 8.66 19.71 -0.26
N ALA A 59 8.29 20.90 -0.71
CA ALA A 59 9.26 21.93 -1.09
C ALA A 59 10.15 22.34 0.11
N THR A 60 9.55 22.55 1.28
CA THR A 60 10.30 22.89 2.50
C THR A 60 11.22 21.74 2.93
N ALA A 61 10.75 20.50 2.89
CA ALA A 61 11.55 19.33 3.22
C ALA A 61 12.76 19.21 2.28
N ARG A 62 12.55 19.34 0.97
CA ARG A 62 13.63 19.33 -0.04
C ARG A 62 14.63 20.48 0.16
N GLN A 63 14.16 21.70 0.33
CA GLN A 63 15.01 22.87 0.53
C GLN A 63 15.92 22.74 1.75
N ARG A 64 15.44 22.06 2.80
CA ARG A 64 16.17 21.84 4.04
C ARG A 64 16.93 20.51 4.08
N GLY A 65 16.91 19.71 3.04
CA GLY A 65 17.57 18.39 3.01
C GLY A 65 16.99 17.40 4.02
N LEU A 66 15.70 17.53 4.39
CA LEU A 66 15.07 16.60 5.31
C LEU A 66 14.70 15.30 4.59
N SER A 67 14.90 14.17 5.26
CA SER A 67 14.43 12.88 4.75
C SER A 67 12.90 12.86 4.68
N LEU A 68 12.34 12.45 3.54
CA LEU A 68 10.89 12.24 3.40
C LEU A 68 10.59 10.77 3.63
N LEU A 69 9.72 10.49 4.61
CA LEU A 69 9.24 9.14 4.91
C LEU A 69 7.76 9.06 4.49
N GLN A 70 7.51 8.46 3.35
CA GLN A 70 6.16 8.16 2.90
C GLN A 70 5.74 6.80 3.47
N VAL A 71 4.66 6.77 4.22
CA VAL A 71 4.21 5.61 4.99
C VAL A 71 2.90 5.09 4.42
N GLU A 72 2.80 3.78 4.21
CA GLU A 72 1.57 3.14 3.74
C GLU A 72 1.41 1.75 4.37
N ASP A 73 0.22 1.16 4.28
CA ASP A 73 -0.02 -0.19 4.74
C ASP A 73 0.88 -1.20 4.02
N GLY A 74 1.40 -2.18 4.77
CA GLY A 74 2.21 -3.26 4.23
C GLY A 74 1.38 -4.27 3.42
N PHE A 75 2.07 -5.15 2.69
CA PHE A 75 1.45 -6.18 1.84
C PHE A 75 0.74 -7.27 2.67
N LEU A 76 1.20 -7.54 3.88
CA LEU A 76 0.53 -8.34 4.89
C LEU A 76 0.16 -7.40 6.05
N ARG A 77 -1.09 -6.98 6.10
CA ARG A 77 -1.47 -5.87 6.98
C ARG A 77 -1.95 -6.31 8.35
N SER A 78 -2.97 -7.17 8.39
CA SER A 78 -3.70 -7.47 9.62
C SER A 78 -4.58 -8.70 9.49
N VAL A 79 -5.21 -9.10 10.59
CA VAL A 79 -6.39 -9.94 10.59
C VAL A 79 -7.60 -9.03 10.79
N GLY A 80 -8.31 -8.72 9.71
CA GLY A 80 -9.38 -7.74 9.66
C GLY A 80 -9.02 -6.47 8.87
N LEU A 81 -10.03 -5.63 8.56
CA LEU A 81 -9.89 -4.44 7.74
C LEU A 81 -9.32 -3.25 8.51
N GLY A 82 -8.56 -2.41 7.83
CA GLY A 82 -8.05 -1.16 8.37
C GLY A 82 -9.16 -0.14 8.65
N ALA A 83 -10.25 -0.21 7.90
CA ALA A 83 -11.43 0.61 8.13
C ALA A 83 -12.11 0.32 9.48
N ASP A 84 -11.98 -0.91 9.99
CA ASP A 84 -12.44 -1.31 11.33
C ASP A 84 -11.43 -0.95 12.44
N LEU A 85 -10.45 -0.10 12.13
CA LEU A 85 -9.37 0.34 13.04
C LEU A 85 -8.49 -0.80 13.57
N VAL A 86 -8.43 -1.93 12.85
CA VAL A 86 -7.54 -3.04 13.23
C VAL A 86 -6.08 -2.62 13.05
N ASP A 87 -5.29 -2.77 14.09
CA ASP A 87 -3.87 -2.37 14.11
C ASP A 87 -3.08 -3.10 13.02
N PRO A 88 -2.26 -2.38 12.24
CA PRO A 88 -1.41 -3.00 11.23
C PRO A 88 -0.22 -3.73 11.88
N ILE A 89 0.14 -4.88 11.33
CA ILE A 89 1.34 -5.62 11.69
C ILE A 89 2.56 -5.23 10.85
N SER A 90 2.32 -4.63 9.67
CA SER A 90 3.39 -4.13 8.81
C SER A 90 3.02 -2.84 8.10
N TRP A 91 4.01 -2.01 7.86
CA TRP A 91 3.95 -0.80 7.05
C TRP A 91 5.11 -0.76 6.05
N VAL A 92 4.86 -0.13 4.91
CA VAL A 92 5.90 0.27 3.97
C VAL A 92 6.31 1.69 4.31
N VAL A 93 7.62 1.95 4.35
CA VAL A 93 8.20 3.29 4.46
C VAL A 93 9.11 3.48 3.25
N ASP A 94 8.84 4.48 2.44
CA ASP A 94 9.56 4.77 1.21
C ASP A 94 10.05 6.22 1.23
N GLN A 95 11.27 6.47 0.78
CA GLN A 95 11.87 7.80 0.78
C GLN A 95 11.82 8.49 -0.59
N ARG A 96 11.55 7.74 -1.66
CA ARG A 96 11.50 8.22 -3.04
C ARG A 96 10.08 8.45 -3.53
N GLY A 97 9.21 7.47 -3.32
CA GLY A 97 7.84 7.48 -3.80
C GLY A 97 7.04 6.35 -3.21
N MET A 98 5.77 6.23 -3.57
CA MET A 98 4.94 5.10 -3.17
C MET A 98 4.93 4.05 -4.27
N TYR A 99 5.00 2.77 -3.89
CA TYR A 99 5.02 1.63 -4.80
C TYR A 99 3.82 1.56 -5.76
N TYR A 100 2.72 2.21 -5.44
CA TYR A 100 1.52 2.29 -6.29
C TYR A 100 1.51 3.53 -7.20
N ASP A 101 2.51 4.39 -7.14
CA ASP A 101 2.56 5.65 -7.89
C ASP A 101 3.39 5.47 -9.17
N ALA A 102 2.73 5.36 -10.31
CA ALA A 102 3.39 5.21 -11.60
C ALA A 102 4.09 6.49 -12.10
N THR A 103 3.99 7.62 -11.39
CA THR A 103 4.60 8.89 -11.81
C THR A 103 6.03 9.09 -11.31
N ALA A 104 6.48 8.27 -10.37
CA ALA A 104 7.83 8.33 -9.80
C ALA A 104 8.29 6.96 -9.31
N ALA A 105 9.56 6.64 -9.51
CA ALA A 105 10.14 5.41 -9.00
C ALA A 105 10.11 5.38 -7.46
N SER A 106 9.73 4.23 -6.89
CA SER A 106 9.78 3.96 -5.46
C SER A 106 11.10 3.29 -5.05
N ASP A 107 11.40 3.26 -3.75
CA ASP A 107 12.53 2.47 -3.23
C ASP A 107 12.32 0.97 -3.51
N LEU A 108 11.07 0.48 -3.44
CA LEU A 108 10.75 -0.90 -3.78
C LEU A 108 11.06 -1.20 -5.26
N GLU A 109 10.58 -0.36 -6.18
CA GLU A 109 10.82 -0.53 -7.61
C GLU A 109 12.32 -0.54 -7.93
N GLN A 110 13.06 0.41 -7.38
CA GLN A 110 14.51 0.46 -7.59
C GLN A 110 15.21 -0.78 -7.04
N ARG A 111 14.84 -1.24 -5.84
CA ARG A 111 15.42 -2.46 -5.27
C ARG A 111 15.14 -3.69 -6.10
N LEU A 112 13.94 -3.80 -6.65
CA LEU A 112 13.58 -4.91 -7.55
C LEU A 112 14.34 -4.85 -8.88
N ALA A 113 14.54 -3.64 -9.43
CA ALA A 113 15.23 -3.45 -10.72
C ALA A 113 16.75 -3.62 -10.64
N THR A 114 17.38 -3.21 -9.55
CA THR A 114 18.84 -3.11 -9.44
C THR A 114 19.45 -3.90 -8.29
N GLY A 115 18.62 -4.49 -7.43
CA GLY A 115 19.09 -5.20 -6.24
C GLY A 115 19.76 -6.53 -6.56
N THR A 116 20.89 -6.78 -5.90
CA THR A 116 21.48 -8.11 -5.80
C THR A 116 21.11 -8.70 -4.45
N TRP A 117 20.68 -9.94 -4.43
CA TRP A 117 20.14 -10.58 -3.25
C TRP A 117 21.03 -11.75 -2.84
N PRO A 118 21.56 -11.77 -1.62
CA PRO A 118 22.28 -12.92 -1.09
C PRO A 118 21.40 -14.18 -1.12
N GLU A 119 21.99 -15.34 -1.38
CA GLU A 119 21.28 -16.61 -1.47
C GLU A 119 20.42 -16.90 -0.23
N ALA A 120 20.94 -16.60 0.96
CA ALA A 120 20.19 -16.75 2.21
C ALA A 120 18.90 -15.89 2.26
N GLN A 121 18.90 -14.70 1.62
CA GLN A 121 17.70 -13.88 1.54
C GLN A 121 16.70 -14.45 0.52
N LEU A 122 17.19 -14.98 -0.60
CA LEU A 122 16.33 -15.64 -1.59
C LEU A 122 15.69 -16.91 -0.99
N ALA A 123 16.47 -17.74 -0.29
CA ALA A 123 15.95 -18.92 0.39
C ALA A 123 14.90 -18.55 1.47
N ARG A 124 15.15 -17.49 2.25
CA ARG A 124 14.16 -16.99 3.22
C ARG A 124 12.90 -16.49 2.55
N ALA A 125 13.01 -15.76 1.44
CA ALA A 125 11.86 -15.24 0.69
C ALA A 125 11.02 -16.39 0.11
N GLU A 126 11.66 -17.42 -0.43
CA GLU A 126 10.98 -18.60 -0.96
C GLU A 126 10.26 -19.38 0.16
N ALA A 127 10.92 -19.63 1.29
CA ALA A 127 10.27 -20.28 2.44
C ALA A 127 9.06 -19.48 2.95
N LEU A 128 9.18 -18.14 3.02
CA LEU A 128 8.06 -17.27 3.39
C LEU A 128 6.92 -17.37 2.37
N ARG A 129 7.23 -17.33 1.08
CA ARG A 129 6.23 -17.46 0.00
C ARG A 129 5.45 -18.77 0.13
N GLN A 130 6.15 -19.89 0.37
CA GLN A 130 5.55 -21.20 0.57
C GLN A 130 4.61 -21.19 1.78
N GLN A 131 5.04 -20.68 2.93
CA GLN A 131 4.19 -20.57 4.13
C GLN A 131 2.95 -19.72 3.89
N LEU A 132 3.06 -18.59 3.18
CA LEU A 132 1.90 -17.74 2.86
C LEU A 132 0.88 -18.48 2.00
N VAL A 133 1.34 -19.27 1.02
CA VAL A 133 0.46 -20.06 0.14
C VAL A 133 -0.20 -21.21 0.91
N GLU A 134 0.59 -22.00 1.64
CA GLU A 134 0.12 -23.16 2.40
C GLU A 134 -0.90 -22.77 3.49
N GLN A 135 -0.69 -21.65 4.15
CA GLN A 135 -1.56 -21.15 5.20
C GLN A 135 -2.67 -20.22 4.67
N ALA A 136 -2.77 -20.02 3.35
CA ALA A 136 -3.73 -19.12 2.71
C ALA A 136 -3.73 -17.70 3.31
N ILE A 137 -2.55 -17.20 3.67
CA ILE A 137 -2.41 -15.86 4.26
C ILE A 137 -2.58 -14.80 3.18
N THR A 138 -3.43 -13.82 3.45
CA THR A 138 -3.74 -12.68 2.58
C THR A 138 -3.42 -11.35 3.27
N LYS A 139 -3.62 -10.24 2.57
CA LYS A 139 -3.38 -8.90 3.13
C LYS A 139 -4.18 -8.63 4.41
N TYR A 140 -5.44 -9.07 4.46
CA TYR A 140 -6.37 -8.77 5.56
C TYR A 140 -6.83 -10.02 6.32
N ASN A 141 -6.58 -11.22 5.79
CA ASN A 141 -6.95 -12.50 6.40
C ASN A 141 -8.43 -12.55 6.82
N LEU A 142 -9.31 -12.10 5.92
CA LEU A 142 -10.74 -12.10 6.15
C LEU A 142 -11.30 -13.52 5.97
N PRO A 143 -12.26 -13.92 6.80
CA PRO A 143 -13.01 -15.14 6.57
C PRO A 143 -13.79 -15.03 5.26
N GLY A 144 -13.90 -16.11 4.51
CA GLY A 144 -14.67 -16.13 3.27
C GLY A 144 -15.04 -17.53 2.85
N ALA A 145 -16.11 -17.66 2.08
CA ALA A 145 -16.45 -18.92 1.43
C ALA A 145 -15.44 -19.19 0.31
N GLY A 146 -14.99 -20.44 0.20
CA GLY A 146 -14.14 -20.87 -0.91
C GLY A 146 -14.89 -20.74 -2.24
N TRP A 147 -14.20 -20.18 -3.24
CA TRP A 147 -14.70 -20.18 -4.60
C TRP A 147 -14.46 -21.54 -5.26
N GLN A 148 -15.47 -22.08 -5.94
CA GLN A 148 -15.35 -23.33 -6.68
C GLN A 148 -15.28 -23.04 -8.18
N ARG A 149 -14.30 -23.65 -8.84
CA ARG A 149 -14.17 -23.55 -10.29
C ARG A 149 -15.39 -24.19 -10.98
N PRO A 150 -16.07 -23.49 -11.91
CA PRO A 150 -17.13 -24.09 -12.70
C PRO A 150 -16.65 -25.31 -13.50
N ALA A 151 -17.52 -26.27 -13.66
CA ALA A 151 -17.21 -27.43 -14.52
C ALA A 151 -16.99 -27.00 -15.98
N GLY A 152 -16.10 -27.71 -16.66
CA GLY A 152 -15.77 -27.49 -18.08
C GLY A 152 -14.33 -27.00 -18.30
N ASN A 153 -13.96 -26.86 -19.58
CA ASN A 153 -12.59 -26.55 -20.02
C ASN A 153 -12.38 -25.08 -20.33
N ARG A 154 -13.33 -24.20 -19.99
CA ARG A 154 -13.15 -22.74 -20.22
C ARG A 154 -12.00 -22.20 -19.42
N ARG A 155 -11.21 -21.32 -20.05
CA ARG A 155 -10.26 -20.46 -19.34
C ARG A 155 -11.01 -19.63 -18.31
N VAL A 156 -10.50 -19.61 -17.08
CA VAL A 156 -11.05 -18.78 -16.01
C VAL A 156 -10.11 -17.59 -15.80
N VAL A 157 -10.67 -16.40 -15.83
CA VAL A 157 -9.93 -15.13 -15.59
C VAL A 157 -10.52 -14.47 -14.36
N LEU A 158 -9.67 -14.27 -13.35
CA LEU A 158 -10.02 -13.50 -12.15
C LEU A 158 -9.84 -12.00 -12.42
N VAL A 159 -10.90 -11.24 -12.28
CA VAL A 159 -10.89 -9.77 -12.38
C VAL A 159 -11.02 -9.20 -10.97
N VAL A 160 -9.97 -8.53 -10.50
CA VAL A 160 -9.89 -8.02 -9.13
C VAL A 160 -10.34 -6.56 -9.10
N GLY A 161 -11.51 -6.31 -8.52
CA GLY A 161 -12.04 -4.97 -8.31
C GLY A 161 -11.26 -4.20 -7.25
N GLN A 162 -11.28 -2.88 -7.37
CA GLN A 162 -10.60 -1.94 -6.50
C GLN A 162 -11.58 -0.88 -5.97
N VAL A 163 -11.17 -0.12 -4.96
CA VAL A 163 -11.82 1.13 -4.56
C VAL A 163 -11.40 2.20 -5.56
N GLU A 164 -12.29 2.65 -6.44
CA GLU A 164 -11.96 3.54 -7.57
C GLU A 164 -11.40 4.90 -7.13
N SER A 165 -11.81 5.39 -5.96
CA SER A 165 -11.28 6.63 -5.37
C SER A 165 -9.94 6.47 -4.64
N ASP A 166 -9.40 5.25 -4.53
CA ASP A 166 -8.15 5.00 -3.84
C ASP A 166 -6.95 5.61 -4.58
N ALA A 167 -5.92 5.99 -3.81
CA ALA A 167 -4.71 6.58 -4.34
C ALA A 167 -3.96 5.64 -5.31
N SER A 168 -4.05 4.33 -5.09
CA SER A 168 -3.43 3.32 -5.97
C SER A 168 -4.03 3.32 -7.38
N ILE A 169 -5.35 3.52 -7.48
CA ILE A 169 -6.01 3.66 -8.78
C ILE A 169 -5.70 5.02 -9.39
N ARG A 170 -5.83 6.07 -8.59
CA ARG A 170 -5.65 7.45 -9.07
C ARG A 170 -4.25 7.73 -9.63
N TYR A 171 -3.22 7.12 -9.08
CA TYR A 171 -1.82 7.35 -9.45
C TYR A 171 -1.15 6.15 -10.12
N GLY A 172 -1.68 4.96 -9.94
CA GLY A 172 -1.09 3.72 -10.45
C GLY A 172 -1.81 3.10 -11.66
N ALA A 173 -3.02 3.59 -12.02
CA ALA A 173 -3.82 3.06 -13.12
C ALA A 173 -4.10 4.11 -14.21
N PRO A 174 -3.11 4.46 -15.07
CA PRO A 174 -3.24 5.57 -16.03
C PRO A 174 -4.23 5.32 -17.18
N GLY A 175 -4.54 4.06 -17.50
CA GLY A 175 -5.40 3.72 -18.65
C GLY A 175 -6.81 3.28 -18.24
N VAL A 176 -6.89 2.32 -17.31
CA VAL A 176 -8.15 1.73 -16.85
C VAL A 176 -8.33 2.06 -15.38
N SER A 177 -9.25 2.95 -15.04
CA SER A 177 -9.41 3.50 -13.69
C SER A 177 -10.75 3.17 -13.02
N THR A 178 -11.65 2.44 -13.71
CA THR A 178 -12.92 1.97 -13.14
C THR A 178 -13.04 0.46 -13.23
N ASN A 179 -13.78 -0.13 -12.28
CA ASN A 179 -14.03 -1.57 -12.28
C ASN A 179 -14.80 -2.03 -13.52
N LEU A 180 -15.74 -1.20 -14.01
CA LEU A 180 -16.49 -1.51 -15.22
C LEU A 180 -15.57 -1.52 -16.46
N ALA A 181 -14.75 -0.48 -16.63
CA ALA A 181 -13.82 -0.42 -17.75
C ALA A 181 -12.81 -1.58 -17.74
N LEU A 182 -12.38 -2.03 -16.53
CA LEU A 182 -11.54 -3.21 -16.39
C LEU A 182 -12.26 -4.48 -16.87
N LEU A 183 -13.52 -4.68 -16.47
CA LEU A 183 -14.33 -5.82 -16.89
C LEU A 183 -14.54 -5.83 -18.42
N GLU A 184 -14.85 -4.68 -19.01
CA GLU A 184 -15.02 -4.51 -20.45
C GLU A 184 -13.72 -4.81 -21.21
N ALA A 185 -12.59 -4.28 -20.76
CA ALA A 185 -11.28 -4.54 -21.35
C ALA A 185 -10.90 -6.02 -21.27
N VAL A 186 -11.12 -6.68 -20.13
CA VAL A 186 -10.85 -8.12 -19.97
C VAL A 186 -11.79 -8.94 -20.85
N ARG A 187 -13.08 -8.58 -20.95
CA ARG A 187 -14.03 -9.28 -21.83
C ARG A 187 -13.62 -9.14 -23.30
N ALA A 188 -13.18 -7.97 -23.72
CA ALA A 188 -12.72 -7.75 -25.08
C ALA A 188 -11.45 -8.56 -25.40
N ALA A 189 -10.52 -8.66 -24.46
CA ALA A 189 -9.29 -9.44 -24.61
C ALA A 189 -9.51 -10.97 -24.54
N GLU A 190 -10.50 -11.42 -23.78
CA GLU A 190 -10.79 -12.81 -23.48
C GLU A 190 -12.28 -13.14 -23.72
N PRO A 191 -12.75 -13.14 -25.00
CA PRO A 191 -14.18 -13.24 -25.32
C PRO A 191 -14.86 -14.50 -24.80
N GLU A 192 -14.14 -15.64 -24.81
CA GLU A 192 -14.65 -16.95 -24.46
C GLU A 192 -14.38 -17.35 -22.99
N ALA A 193 -13.61 -16.54 -22.24
CA ALA A 193 -13.26 -16.86 -20.89
C ALA A 193 -14.44 -16.75 -19.92
N PHE A 194 -14.43 -17.59 -18.87
CA PHE A 194 -15.30 -17.42 -17.73
C PHE A 194 -14.67 -16.37 -16.80
N LEU A 195 -15.31 -15.20 -16.69
CA LEU A 195 -14.82 -14.12 -15.84
C LEU A 195 -15.37 -14.28 -14.41
N VAL A 196 -14.46 -14.20 -13.44
CA VAL A 196 -14.79 -14.17 -12.03
C VAL A 196 -14.43 -12.79 -11.50
N TYR A 197 -15.44 -11.99 -11.19
CA TYR A 197 -15.21 -10.68 -10.59
C TYR A 197 -15.17 -10.79 -9.06
N LYS A 198 -14.06 -10.34 -8.48
CA LYS A 198 -13.89 -10.25 -7.03
C LYS A 198 -13.87 -8.77 -6.61
N PRO A 199 -14.94 -8.24 -6.01
CA PRO A 199 -14.97 -6.86 -5.55
C PRO A 199 -13.96 -6.64 -4.41
N HIS A 200 -13.55 -5.37 -4.20
CA HIS A 200 -12.69 -5.01 -3.08
C HIS A 200 -13.40 -5.26 -1.73
N PRO A 201 -12.69 -5.77 -0.70
CA PRO A 201 -13.31 -6.04 0.61
C PRO A 201 -14.01 -4.84 1.24
N ASP A 202 -13.46 -3.64 1.13
CA ASP A 202 -14.08 -2.41 1.67
C ASP A 202 -15.38 -2.05 0.94
N VAL A 203 -15.51 -2.40 -0.34
CA VAL A 203 -16.75 -2.24 -1.11
C VAL A 203 -17.80 -3.24 -0.63
N VAL A 204 -17.41 -4.49 -0.43
CA VAL A 204 -18.31 -5.54 0.10
C VAL A 204 -18.79 -5.20 1.51
N ALA A 205 -17.92 -4.63 2.34
CA ALA A 205 -18.25 -4.19 3.69
C ALA A 205 -19.10 -2.90 3.74
N GLY A 206 -19.41 -2.27 2.58
CA GLY A 206 -20.16 -1.02 2.52
C GLY A 206 -19.40 0.22 3.03
N LEU A 207 -18.09 0.10 3.20
CA LEU A 207 -17.22 1.18 3.69
C LEU A 207 -16.80 2.14 2.58
N CYS A 208 -16.86 1.67 1.33
CA CYS A 208 -16.62 2.44 0.12
C CYS A 208 -17.66 2.07 -0.93
N ARG A 209 -18.07 3.03 -1.75
CA ARG A 209 -18.98 2.75 -2.87
C ARG A 209 -18.19 2.24 -4.07
N SER A 210 -18.75 1.27 -4.80
CA SER A 210 -18.27 0.93 -6.13
C SER A 210 -18.79 2.00 -7.10
N GLY A 211 -17.91 2.77 -7.71
CA GLY A 211 -18.31 3.70 -8.79
C GLY A 211 -18.62 5.13 -8.38
N GLU A 212 -18.08 5.65 -7.27
CA GLU A 212 -17.99 7.09 -6.99
C GLU A 212 -16.54 7.52 -6.81
#